data_833a3e40048e9f62f14852034a93eed7
#
_entry.id   833a3e40048e9f62f14852034a93eed7
#
_cell.length_a   1.000
_cell.length_b   1.000
_cell.length_c   1.000
_cell.angle_alpha   90.00
_cell.angle_beta   90.00
_cell.angle_gamma   90.00
#
_symmetry.space_group_name_H-M   'P 1'
#
loop_
_entity.id
_entity.type
_entity.pdbx_description
1 polymer ?
#
loop_
_entity_poly.entity_id
_entity_poly.type
_entity_poly.pdbx_seq_one_letter_code
_entity_poly.pdbx_strand_id
1 'polypeptide(L)'
;MHPFLPLTLLLLACGSATIDTAPGTPPTPPARKLVWADEFDKDGLPDPAKWGYDVGGNGWGNNELQYYTRARAENARVEKGNLIIEAIKEPYEGKAYSSARLLTQNTATWTYGRVEVRAKLPAGRGTWPAIWMLGKNIATAGWPLCGELDIMEHVGYDQDVIHGTAHTQAYNHVKGTQKEGKTTIATATSDFHVYAIDWTADTIAFSVDNQPYYSVSKSALGSQPAQWPFDQPFFLILNVAVGGNWGGAKGVDETIWPRRMEVDYVRVYQ
;
A
#
# COMPACT_ATOMS: atom_id res chain seq x y z
N MET A 1 -83.68 10.33 52.81
CA MET A 1 -82.61 11.29 52.83
C MET A 1 -81.34 10.53 53.09
N HIS A 2 -80.56 10.27 52.05
CA HIS A 2 -79.23 9.63 52.14
C HIS A 2 -78.24 10.61 51.63
N PRO A 3 -77.08 10.86 52.36
CA PRO A 3 -76.07 11.74 51.85
C PRO A 3 -75.09 10.97 50.91
N PHE A 4 -74.81 11.60 49.79
CA PHE A 4 -73.79 11.19 48.87
C PHE A 4 -72.36 11.47 49.43
N LEU A 5 -71.47 10.45 49.41
CA LEU A 5 -70.06 10.59 49.64
C LEU A 5 -69.33 10.81 48.32
N PRO A 6 -68.42 11.73 48.20
CA PRO A 6 -67.61 11.90 46.97
C PRO A 6 -66.47 10.91 46.93
N LEU A 7 -66.38 10.20 45.82
CA LEU A 7 -65.20 9.29 45.48
C LEU A 7 -64.05 10.11 44.99
N THR A 8 -62.99 10.12 45.76
CA THR A 8 -61.73 10.79 45.39
C THR A 8 -60.91 9.89 44.47
N LEU A 9 -60.72 10.28 43.21
CA LEU A 9 -59.93 9.56 42.22
C LEU A 9 -58.43 9.92 42.39
N LEU A 10 -57.62 8.94 42.80
CA LEU A 10 -56.18 9.06 42.91
C LEU A 10 -55.54 8.78 41.54
N LEU A 11 -55.06 9.81 40.85
CA LEU A 11 -54.28 9.69 39.63
C LEU A 11 -52.84 9.32 39.97
N LEU A 12 -52.43 8.05 39.67
CA LEU A 12 -51.02 7.67 39.66
C LEU A 12 -50.39 8.20 38.37
N ALA A 13 -49.51 9.16 38.53
CA ALA A 13 -48.62 9.61 37.44
C ALA A 13 -47.49 8.60 37.24
N CYS A 14 -47.56 7.77 36.20
CA CYS A 14 -46.41 6.99 35.72
C CYS A 14 -45.42 7.93 35.05
N GLY A 15 -44.34 8.28 35.76
CA GLY A 15 -43.19 8.98 35.16
C GLY A 15 -42.38 8.03 34.30
N SER A 16 -42.47 8.17 32.96
CA SER A 16 -41.55 7.50 32.02
C SER A 16 -40.19 8.16 32.09
N ALA A 17 -39.24 7.50 32.74
CA ALA A 17 -37.82 7.89 32.67
C ALA A 17 -37.31 7.55 31.25
N THR A 18 -37.15 8.57 30.42
CA THR A 18 -36.41 8.45 29.17
C THR A 18 -34.90 8.35 29.51
N ILE A 19 -34.34 7.17 29.31
CA ILE A 19 -32.88 7.00 29.35
C ILE A 19 -32.36 7.60 28.04
N ASP A 20 -31.84 8.81 28.16
CA ASP A 20 -31.14 9.49 27.07
C ASP A 20 -29.73 8.89 27.00
N THR A 21 -29.55 7.80 26.24
CA THR A 21 -28.25 7.25 25.90
C THR A 21 -27.72 8.07 24.75
N ALA A 22 -26.96 9.12 25.08
CA ALA A 22 -26.12 9.77 24.09
C ALA A 22 -25.22 8.70 23.40
N PRO A 23 -25.11 8.70 22.06
CA PRO A 23 -24.22 7.75 21.38
C PRO A 23 -22.82 7.95 21.91
N GLY A 24 -22.30 6.95 22.63
CA GLY A 24 -20.93 6.96 23.12
C GLY A 24 -19.97 7.17 21.96
N THR A 25 -19.07 8.14 22.10
CA THR A 25 -17.97 8.34 21.13
C THR A 25 -17.26 6.99 20.96
N PRO A 26 -17.06 6.51 19.74
CA PRO A 26 -16.32 5.27 19.52
C PRO A 26 -14.96 5.37 20.23
N PRO A 27 -14.49 4.31 20.89
CA PRO A 27 -13.20 4.33 21.55
C PRO A 27 -12.11 4.72 20.54
N THR A 28 -11.35 5.75 20.87
CA THR A 28 -10.18 6.16 20.08
C THR A 28 -9.26 4.94 19.97
N PRO A 29 -8.87 4.51 18.77
CA PRO A 29 -7.91 3.41 18.63
C PRO A 29 -6.66 3.72 19.47
N PRO A 30 -6.03 2.73 20.10
CA PRO A 30 -4.80 2.95 20.86
C PRO A 30 -3.76 3.62 19.97
N ALA A 31 -3.03 4.60 20.53
CA ALA A 31 -1.98 5.31 19.80
C ALA A 31 -0.93 4.29 19.33
N ARG A 32 -0.78 4.13 18.02
CA ARG A 32 0.22 3.23 17.44
C ARG A 32 1.62 3.76 17.71
N LYS A 33 2.54 2.87 18.03
CA LYS A 33 3.95 3.19 18.24
C LYS A 33 4.73 2.99 16.93
N LEU A 34 5.63 3.94 16.61
CA LEU A 34 6.61 3.76 15.54
C LEU A 34 7.54 2.59 15.91
N VAL A 35 7.55 1.52 15.10
CA VAL A 35 8.35 0.31 15.35
C VAL A 35 9.49 0.14 14.36
N TRP A 36 9.40 0.77 13.19
CA TRP A 36 10.46 0.79 12.19
C TRP A 36 10.33 2.01 11.30
N ALA A 37 11.47 2.58 10.91
CA ALA A 37 11.52 3.70 9.97
C ALA A 37 12.82 3.72 9.15
N ASP A 38 12.73 4.32 7.97
CA ASP A 38 13.86 4.87 7.25
C ASP A 38 13.52 6.28 6.79
N GLU A 39 14.25 7.25 7.32
CA GLU A 39 14.09 8.69 7.04
C GLU A 39 15.10 9.15 5.96
N PHE A 40 15.94 8.24 5.46
CA PHE A 40 16.93 8.49 4.42
C PHE A 40 17.89 9.65 4.70
N ASP A 41 18.30 9.82 5.96
CA ASP A 41 19.12 10.94 6.43
C ASP A 41 20.58 10.90 5.95
N LYS A 42 21.06 9.75 5.46
CA LYS A 42 22.47 9.55 5.08
C LYS A 42 22.62 9.32 3.59
N ASP A 43 23.21 10.30 2.90
CA ASP A 43 23.49 10.19 1.47
C ASP A 43 24.40 8.98 1.14
N GLY A 44 24.18 8.38 -0.02
CA GLY A 44 24.92 7.24 -0.55
C GLY A 44 24.01 6.08 -0.98
N LEU A 45 24.47 4.84 -0.86
CA LEU A 45 23.62 3.68 -1.11
C LEU A 45 22.61 3.48 0.03
N PRO A 46 21.41 2.95 -0.26
CA PRO A 46 20.46 2.53 0.77
C PRO A 46 21.10 1.62 1.82
N ASP A 47 20.75 1.82 3.09
CA ASP A 47 21.31 1.09 4.23
C ASP A 47 21.09 -0.42 4.08
N PRO A 48 22.15 -1.25 3.95
CA PRO A 48 22.00 -2.69 3.79
C PRO A 48 21.46 -3.40 5.03
N ALA A 49 21.44 -2.74 6.20
CA ALA A 49 20.76 -3.25 7.39
C ALA A 49 19.23 -3.14 7.28
N LYS A 50 18.72 -2.30 6.38
CA LYS A 50 17.29 -2.09 6.14
C LYS A 50 16.83 -2.67 4.80
N TRP A 51 17.65 -2.55 3.75
CA TRP A 51 17.26 -2.84 2.37
C TRP A 51 18.13 -3.90 1.70
N GLY A 52 17.46 -4.88 1.09
CA GLY A 52 18.03 -5.80 0.12
C GLY A 52 17.60 -5.39 -1.30
N TYR A 53 18.01 -6.20 -2.29
CA TYR A 53 17.71 -5.98 -3.70
C TYR A 53 17.25 -7.26 -4.36
N ASP A 54 16.17 -7.18 -5.14
CA ASP A 54 15.90 -8.15 -6.20
C ASP A 54 16.74 -7.78 -7.43
N VAL A 55 17.27 -8.81 -8.10
CA VAL A 55 18.20 -8.62 -9.24
C VAL A 55 17.77 -9.48 -10.41
N GLY A 56 17.79 -8.91 -11.60
CA GLY A 56 17.52 -9.63 -12.84
C GLY A 56 16.60 -8.92 -13.80
N GLY A 57 16.47 -9.49 -15.00
CA GLY A 57 15.70 -8.94 -16.10
C GLY A 57 14.78 -9.98 -16.75
N ASN A 58 14.23 -10.94 -15.99
CA ASN A 58 13.38 -12.00 -16.52
C ASN A 58 11.93 -11.57 -16.83
N GLY A 59 11.62 -10.25 -16.71
CA GLY A 59 10.30 -9.69 -16.93
C GLY A 59 9.37 -9.77 -15.73
N TRP A 60 9.82 -10.35 -14.59
CA TRP A 60 9.17 -10.34 -13.28
C TRP A 60 7.71 -10.79 -13.29
N GLY A 61 7.35 -11.71 -14.20
CA GLY A 61 5.98 -12.21 -14.38
C GLY A 61 5.06 -11.29 -15.19
N ASN A 62 5.49 -10.07 -15.50
CA ASN A 62 4.69 -9.02 -16.13
C ASN A 62 5.23 -8.55 -17.49
N ASN A 63 6.23 -9.23 -18.08
CA ASN A 63 6.94 -8.80 -19.28
C ASN A 63 7.58 -7.40 -19.15
N GLU A 64 8.05 -7.05 -17.96
CA GLU A 64 8.75 -5.80 -17.67
C GLU A 64 10.06 -5.71 -18.45
N LEU A 65 10.45 -4.50 -18.85
CA LEU A 65 11.52 -4.28 -19.82
C LEU A 65 12.88 -4.03 -19.18
N GLN A 66 12.93 -3.62 -17.90
CA GLN A 66 14.16 -3.28 -17.20
C GLN A 66 14.89 -4.51 -16.64
N TYR A 67 16.18 -4.31 -16.38
CA TYR A 67 16.96 -5.12 -15.45
C TYR A 67 17.01 -4.41 -14.10
N TYR A 68 16.64 -5.08 -13.01
CA TYR A 68 16.82 -4.56 -11.65
C TYR A 68 18.23 -4.85 -11.19
N THR A 69 18.95 -3.79 -10.76
CA THR A 69 20.36 -3.81 -10.38
C THR A 69 20.54 -3.95 -8.87
N ARG A 70 21.73 -4.37 -8.45
CA ARG A 70 22.11 -4.46 -7.04
C ARG A 70 23.07 -3.32 -6.68
N ALA A 71 22.70 -2.52 -5.66
CA ALA A 71 23.58 -1.53 -5.03
C ALA A 71 24.30 -0.62 -6.06
N ARG A 72 23.61 -0.22 -7.11
CA ARG A 72 24.08 0.68 -8.15
C ARG A 72 23.48 2.06 -7.91
N ALA A 73 24.32 3.04 -7.60
CA ALA A 73 23.91 4.39 -7.20
C ALA A 73 23.10 5.12 -8.29
N GLU A 74 23.30 4.79 -9.57
CA GLU A 74 22.54 5.33 -10.67
C GLU A 74 21.06 4.91 -10.60
N ASN A 75 20.75 3.70 -10.09
CA ASN A 75 19.39 3.20 -10.00
C ASN A 75 18.78 3.31 -8.60
N ALA A 76 19.60 3.25 -7.52
CA ALA A 76 19.12 3.41 -6.15
C ALA A 76 20.16 4.11 -5.29
N ARG A 77 19.80 5.29 -4.76
CA ARG A 77 20.63 6.09 -3.87
C ARG A 77 19.80 6.91 -2.90
N VAL A 78 20.41 7.26 -1.79
CA VAL A 78 19.91 8.31 -0.91
C VAL A 78 20.61 9.61 -1.31
N GLU A 79 19.85 10.63 -1.58
CA GLU A 79 20.33 11.95 -1.99
C GLU A 79 19.43 13.04 -1.38
N LYS A 80 20.03 13.95 -0.59
CA LYS A 80 19.36 15.10 0.01
C LYS A 80 18.11 14.71 0.83
N GLY A 81 18.22 13.66 1.63
CA GLY A 81 17.15 13.20 2.50
C GLY A 81 16.04 12.43 1.78
N ASN A 82 16.28 11.94 0.56
CA ASN A 82 15.31 11.11 -0.15
C ASN A 82 15.98 9.86 -0.72
N LEU A 83 15.29 8.73 -0.66
CA LEU A 83 15.64 7.59 -1.48
C LEU A 83 15.17 7.86 -2.92
N ILE A 84 16.09 7.76 -3.85
CA ILE A 84 15.84 7.86 -5.29
C ILE A 84 15.86 6.46 -5.89
N ILE A 85 14.77 6.05 -6.51
CA ILE A 85 14.70 4.84 -7.36
C ILE A 85 14.52 5.32 -8.79
N GLU A 86 15.55 5.12 -9.63
CA GLU A 86 15.64 5.71 -10.96
C GLU A 86 15.69 4.65 -12.05
N ALA A 87 14.73 4.70 -12.95
CA ALA A 87 14.73 3.91 -14.18
C ALA A 87 15.42 4.68 -15.29
N ILE A 88 16.41 4.05 -15.92
CA ILE A 88 17.29 4.64 -16.94
C ILE A 88 17.15 3.85 -18.24
N LYS A 89 17.05 4.56 -19.37
CA LYS A 89 17.15 3.95 -20.70
C LYS A 89 18.61 3.80 -21.07
N GLU A 90 19.12 2.61 -20.94
CA GLU A 90 20.49 2.23 -21.27
C GLU A 90 20.57 0.73 -21.54
N PRO A 91 21.50 0.25 -22.37
CA PRO A 91 21.79 -1.18 -22.47
C PRO A 91 22.41 -1.68 -21.16
N TYR A 92 21.74 -2.61 -20.47
CA TYR A 92 22.24 -3.19 -19.23
C TYR A 92 21.82 -4.67 -19.14
N GLU A 93 22.81 -5.60 -19.04
CA GLU A 93 22.58 -7.05 -18.91
C GLU A 93 21.53 -7.61 -19.91
N GLY A 94 21.64 -7.18 -21.18
CA GLY A 94 20.75 -7.61 -22.26
C GLY A 94 19.36 -6.98 -22.26
N LYS A 95 19.11 -5.98 -21.40
CA LYS A 95 17.87 -5.17 -21.40
C LYS A 95 18.14 -3.76 -21.90
N ALA A 96 17.09 -3.08 -22.34
CA ALA A 96 17.16 -1.69 -22.83
C ALA A 96 16.99 -0.66 -21.71
N TYR A 97 16.67 -1.11 -20.50
CA TYR A 97 16.45 -0.28 -19.33
C TYR A 97 17.09 -0.93 -18.11
N SER A 98 17.60 -0.10 -17.19
CA SER A 98 17.98 -0.49 -15.84
C SER A 98 17.06 0.22 -14.81
N SER A 99 16.88 -0.37 -13.63
CA SER A 99 16.16 0.21 -12.52
C SER A 99 16.58 -0.48 -11.21
N ALA A 100 15.89 -0.19 -10.10
CA ALA A 100 16.09 -0.91 -8.84
C ALA A 100 14.76 -1.37 -8.24
N ARG A 101 14.82 -2.50 -7.51
CA ARG A 101 13.76 -3.05 -6.69
C ARG A 101 14.34 -3.39 -5.32
N LEU A 102 13.99 -2.55 -4.33
CA LEU A 102 14.44 -2.67 -2.96
C LEU A 102 13.40 -3.41 -2.14
N LEU A 103 13.85 -4.20 -1.16
CA LEU A 103 12.95 -4.98 -0.31
C LEU A 103 13.50 -5.15 1.11
N THR A 104 12.58 -5.35 2.07
CA THR A 104 12.91 -5.62 3.48
C THR A 104 12.86 -7.10 3.85
N GLN A 105 12.75 -8.04 2.88
CA GLN A 105 12.46 -9.47 3.09
C GLN A 105 13.33 -10.15 4.16
N ASN A 106 14.63 -9.81 4.20
CA ASN A 106 15.61 -10.42 5.10
C ASN A 106 15.99 -9.52 6.28
N THR A 107 15.44 -8.32 6.37
CA THR A 107 15.79 -7.31 7.38
C THR A 107 14.62 -6.97 8.29
N ALA A 108 13.41 -6.85 7.75
CA ALA A 108 12.21 -6.52 8.53
C ALA A 108 10.94 -7.05 7.87
N THR A 109 10.03 -7.57 8.70
CA THR A 109 8.68 -8.00 8.29
C THR A 109 7.69 -7.66 9.38
N TRP A 110 6.44 -7.43 9.00
CA TRP A 110 5.39 -7.05 9.94
C TRP A 110 4.12 -7.84 9.67
N THR A 111 3.35 -8.08 10.74
CA THR A 111 1.97 -8.55 10.69
C THR A 111 1.13 -7.49 11.33
N TYR A 112 0.20 -6.90 10.58
CA TYR A 112 -0.65 -5.79 10.97
C TYR A 112 0.10 -4.48 11.27
N GLY A 113 -0.66 -3.43 11.44
CA GLY A 113 -0.16 -2.10 11.73
C GLY A 113 -0.48 -1.10 10.62
N ARG A 114 0.11 0.07 10.72
CA ARG A 114 0.10 1.06 9.64
C ARG A 114 1.45 1.07 8.96
N VAL A 115 1.47 0.90 7.66
CA VAL A 115 2.63 1.11 6.79
C VAL A 115 2.38 2.35 5.97
N GLU A 116 3.28 3.33 6.04
CA GLU A 116 3.18 4.54 5.25
C GLU A 116 4.51 4.89 4.58
N VAL A 117 4.40 5.36 3.36
CA VAL A 117 5.52 5.80 2.53
C VAL A 117 5.17 7.17 1.96
N ARG A 118 6.02 8.17 2.23
CA ARG A 118 5.88 9.49 1.63
C ARG A 118 6.73 9.55 0.37
N ALA A 119 6.08 9.67 -0.78
CA ALA A 119 6.75 9.59 -2.08
C ALA A 119 6.18 10.56 -3.11
N LYS A 120 7.04 10.93 -4.08
CA LYS A 120 6.68 11.60 -5.33
C LYS A 120 6.95 10.65 -6.49
N LEU A 121 5.95 10.47 -7.35
CA LEU A 121 5.96 9.44 -8.37
C LEU A 121 6.55 9.93 -9.71
N PRO A 122 7.13 9.03 -10.52
CA PRO A 122 7.54 9.37 -11.88
C PRO A 122 6.34 9.59 -12.78
N ALA A 123 6.42 10.60 -13.64
CA ALA A 123 5.46 10.84 -14.71
C ALA A 123 5.92 10.22 -16.04
N GLY A 124 4.95 9.95 -16.91
CA GLY A 124 5.20 9.64 -18.32
C GLY A 124 4.97 8.17 -18.69
N ARG A 125 4.46 8.00 -19.91
CA ARG A 125 4.02 6.71 -20.44
C ARG A 125 5.15 5.67 -20.47
N GLY A 126 4.90 4.54 -19.84
CA GLY A 126 5.86 3.44 -19.68
C GLY A 126 6.47 3.34 -18.29
N THR A 127 6.27 4.33 -17.40
CA THR A 127 6.62 4.18 -15.98
C THR A 127 5.57 3.37 -15.23
N TRP A 128 6.03 2.55 -14.27
CA TRP A 128 5.19 1.78 -13.37
C TRP A 128 5.87 1.69 -11.99
N PRO A 129 5.78 2.76 -11.18
CA PRO A 129 6.23 2.73 -9.79
C PRO A 129 5.26 1.91 -8.94
N ALA A 130 5.81 1.22 -7.93
CA ALA A 130 5.03 0.50 -6.94
C ALA A 130 5.64 0.60 -5.53
N ILE A 131 4.77 0.71 -4.55
CA ILE A 131 4.99 0.57 -3.12
C ILE A 131 4.07 -0.55 -2.66
N TRP A 132 4.61 -1.71 -2.31
CA TRP A 132 3.82 -2.91 -2.13
C TRP A 132 4.45 -3.92 -1.17
N MET A 133 3.72 -4.95 -0.81
CA MET A 133 4.15 -5.96 0.15
C MET A 133 3.83 -7.36 -0.32
N LEU A 134 4.71 -8.32 -0.02
CA LEU A 134 4.48 -9.77 -0.22
C LEU A 134 4.57 -10.53 1.09
N GLY A 135 3.80 -11.61 1.19
CA GLY A 135 3.90 -12.55 2.30
C GLY A 135 5.30 -13.17 2.41
N LYS A 136 5.86 -13.22 3.62
CA LYS A 136 7.20 -13.77 3.89
C LYS A 136 7.36 -15.21 3.42
N ASN A 137 6.27 -15.97 3.35
CA ASN A 137 6.23 -17.34 2.89
C ASN A 137 6.27 -17.51 1.36
N ILE A 138 6.55 -16.46 0.59
CA ILE A 138 6.57 -16.48 -0.89
C ILE A 138 7.41 -17.63 -1.46
N ALA A 139 8.57 -17.94 -0.84
CA ALA A 139 9.45 -19.00 -1.31
C ALA A 139 8.85 -20.41 -1.22
N THR A 140 7.89 -20.63 -0.32
CA THR A 140 7.26 -21.95 -0.07
C THR A 140 5.83 -22.01 -0.59
N ALA A 141 5.05 -20.96 -0.41
CA ALA A 141 3.66 -20.90 -0.86
C ALA A 141 3.53 -20.52 -2.33
N GLY A 142 4.46 -19.72 -2.85
CA GLY A 142 4.37 -19.12 -4.17
C GLY A 142 3.30 -18.03 -4.27
N TRP A 143 3.40 -17.21 -5.34
CA TRP A 143 2.35 -16.26 -5.70
C TRP A 143 1.22 -16.97 -6.44
N PRO A 144 -0.06 -16.64 -6.23
CA PRO A 144 -0.58 -15.59 -5.35
C PRO A 144 -1.02 -16.11 -3.95
N LEU A 145 -0.66 -17.33 -3.57
CA LEU A 145 -1.07 -17.89 -2.27
C LEU A 145 -0.38 -17.20 -1.07
N CYS A 146 0.82 -16.66 -1.27
CA CYS A 146 1.52 -15.88 -0.24
C CYS A 146 0.77 -14.58 0.14
N GLY A 147 -0.11 -14.09 -0.73
CA GLY A 147 -0.75 -12.79 -0.61
C GLY A 147 0.14 -11.63 -1.06
N GLU A 148 -0.49 -10.56 -1.58
CA GLU A 148 0.15 -9.33 -2.01
C GLU A 148 -0.74 -8.15 -1.65
N LEU A 149 -0.14 -7.06 -1.18
CA LEU A 149 -0.79 -5.79 -0.85
C LEU A 149 -0.06 -4.66 -1.57
N ASP A 150 -0.72 -4.06 -2.55
CA ASP A 150 -0.18 -2.94 -3.30
C ASP A 150 -0.67 -1.66 -2.65
N ILE A 151 0.18 -1.06 -1.80
CA ILE A 151 -0.15 0.17 -1.06
C ILE A 151 -0.36 1.32 -2.04
N MET A 152 0.46 1.38 -3.07
CA MET A 152 0.39 2.31 -4.17
C MET A 152 0.93 1.68 -5.44
N GLU A 153 0.14 1.71 -6.50
CA GLU A 153 0.60 1.53 -7.86
C GLU A 153 0.14 2.70 -8.74
N HIS A 154 0.97 3.05 -9.70
CA HIS A 154 0.67 4.08 -10.70
C HIS A 154 1.22 3.66 -12.06
N VAL A 155 0.51 3.95 -13.13
CA VAL A 155 0.99 3.75 -14.50
C VAL A 155 1.01 5.08 -15.25
N GLY A 156 2.14 5.41 -15.85
CA GLY A 156 2.36 6.74 -16.41
C GLY A 156 1.49 7.12 -17.61
N TYR A 157 0.70 6.19 -18.17
CA TYR A 157 -0.30 6.51 -19.18
C TYR A 157 -1.68 6.87 -18.60
N ASP A 158 -1.94 6.56 -17.33
CA ASP A 158 -3.15 6.94 -16.57
C ASP A 158 -2.72 7.86 -15.41
N GLN A 159 -2.19 9.02 -15.83
CA GLN A 159 -1.54 9.95 -14.93
C GLN A 159 -2.45 10.35 -13.78
N ASP A 160 -1.86 10.50 -12.58
CA ASP A 160 -2.51 10.93 -11.34
C ASP A 160 -3.52 9.92 -10.75
N VAL A 161 -3.75 8.77 -11.37
CA VAL A 161 -4.59 7.71 -10.81
C VAL A 161 -3.73 6.77 -9.97
N ILE A 162 -4.09 6.66 -8.69
CA ILE A 162 -3.44 5.79 -7.71
C ILE A 162 -4.32 4.58 -7.47
N HIS A 163 -3.73 3.40 -7.53
CA HIS A 163 -4.37 2.12 -7.29
C HIS A 163 -3.89 1.52 -5.97
N GLY A 164 -4.82 0.97 -5.20
CA GLY A 164 -4.54 0.15 -4.03
C GLY A 164 -5.19 -1.21 -4.22
N THR A 165 -4.41 -2.29 -4.13
CA THR A 165 -4.87 -3.62 -4.54
C THR A 165 -4.52 -4.68 -3.49
N ALA A 166 -5.37 -5.69 -3.37
CA ALA A 166 -5.08 -6.92 -2.64
C ALA A 166 -5.20 -8.12 -3.59
N HIS A 167 -4.11 -8.90 -3.70
CA HIS A 167 -4.06 -10.14 -4.46
C HIS A 167 -3.99 -11.34 -3.53
N THR A 168 -4.82 -12.34 -3.82
CA THR A 168 -4.86 -13.62 -3.12
C THR A 168 -5.03 -14.76 -4.11
N GLN A 169 -4.94 -16.01 -3.67
CA GLN A 169 -5.18 -17.14 -4.57
C GLN A 169 -6.60 -17.14 -5.16
N ALA A 170 -7.60 -16.70 -4.40
CA ALA A 170 -8.97 -16.58 -4.87
C ALA A 170 -9.20 -15.34 -5.74
N TYR A 171 -8.47 -14.25 -5.45
CA TYR A 171 -8.69 -12.93 -6.03
C TYR A 171 -7.37 -12.35 -6.55
N ASN A 172 -7.13 -12.39 -7.86
CA ASN A 172 -5.91 -11.85 -8.46
C ASN A 172 -6.10 -11.43 -9.92
N HIS A 173 -5.16 -10.68 -10.47
CA HIS A 173 -5.24 -10.13 -11.83
C HIS A 173 -5.24 -11.19 -12.92
N VAL A 174 -4.59 -12.35 -12.71
CA VAL A 174 -4.60 -13.46 -13.70
C VAL A 174 -6.02 -13.99 -13.90
N LYS A 175 -6.85 -13.93 -12.84
CA LYS A 175 -8.27 -14.32 -12.88
C LYS A 175 -9.20 -13.13 -13.17
N GLY A 176 -8.71 -11.91 -13.21
CA GLY A 176 -9.51 -10.69 -13.29
C GLY A 176 -10.41 -10.47 -12.06
N THR A 177 -9.98 -10.94 -10.88
CA THR A 177 -10.80 -10.93 -9.65
C THR A 177 -10.12 -10.22 -8.47
N GLN A 178 -8.96 -9.57 -8.69
CA GLN A 178 -8.25 -8.78 -7.67
C GLN A 178 -9.21 -7.81 -6.97
N LYS A 179 -8.87 -7.46 -5.75
CA LYS A 179 -9.64 -6.50 -4.96
C LYS A 179 -8.92 -5.17 -5.01
N GLU A 180 -9.43 -4.26 -5.83
CA GLU A 180 -8.80 -3.00 -6.18
C GLU A 180 -9.73 -1.83 -5.89
N GLY A 181 -9.16 -0.75 -5.39
CA GLY A 181 -9.76 0.58 -5.37
C GLY A 181 -8.78 1.61 -5.95
N LYS A 182 -9.31 2.74 -6.39
CA LYS A 182 -8.50 3.81 -6.97
C LYS A 182 -8.96 5.19 -6.56
N THR A 183 -8.04 6.13 -6.58
CA THR A 183 -8.29 7.56 -6.35
C THR A 183 -7.45 8.41 -7.28
N THR A 184 -7.85 9.67 -7.50
CA THR A 184 -7.09 10.61 -8.34
C THR A 184 -6.41 11.64 -7.45
N ILE A 185 -5.09 11.79 -7.61
CA ILE A 185 -4.24 12.75 -6.92
C ILE A 185 -3.52 13.58 -7.99
N ALA A 186 -4.07 14.75 -8.31
CA ALA A 186 -3.61 15.60 -9.42
C ALA A 186 -2.14 16.04 -9.33
N THR A 187 -1.53 15.93 -8.15
CA THR A 187 -0.13 16.30 -7.89
C THR A 187 0.76 15.10 -7.58
N ALA A 188 0.31 13.86 -7.82
CA ALA A 188 1.06 12.64 -7.49
C ALA A 188 2.48 12.61 -8.10
N THR A 189 2.66 13.24 -9.26
CA THR A 189 3.94 13.28 -9.98
C THR A 189 4.72 14.60 -9.79
N SER A 190 4.14 15.60 -9.16
CA SER A 190 4.79 16.92 -8.88
C SER A 190 5.11 17.14 -7.41
N ASP A 191 4.34 16.55 -6.50
CA ASP A 191 4.46 16.73 -5.06
C ASP A 191 4.58 15.39 -4.31
N PHE A 192 5.04 15.47 -3.06
CA PHE A 192 5.09 14.30 -2.17
C PHE A 192 3.74 14.06 -1.50
N HIS A 193 3.26 12.82 -1.56
CA HIS A 193 2.06 12.33 -0.88
C HIS A 193 2.37 11.15 0.03
N VAL A 194 1.56 10.96 1.06
CA VAL A 194 1.68 9.82 1.99
C VAL A 194 0.75 8.70 1.54
N TYR A 195 1.30 7.65 0.97
CA TYR A 195 0.58 6.43 0.60
C TYR A 195 0.63 5.46 1.77
N ALA A 196 -0.53 4.96 2.22
CA ALA A 196 -0.56 4.13 3.40
C ALA A 196 -1.64 3.04 3.36
N ILE A 197 -1.37 1.97 4.11
CA ILE A 197 -2.38 1.01 4.56
C ILE A 197 -2.51 1.02 6.08
N ASP A 198 -3.74 0.87 6.55
CA ASP A 198 -4.08 0.50 7.92
C ASP A 198 -4.54 -0.95 7.90
N TRP A 199 -3.71 -1.84 8.41
CA TRP A 199 -3.89 -3.29 8.32
C TRP A 199 -4.12 -3.90 9.69
N THR A 200 -5.22 -4.62 9.83
CA THR A 200 -5.64 -5.37 11.03
C THR A 200 -5.89 -6.84 10.68
N ALA A 201 -6.24 -7.66 11.65
CA ALA A 201 -6.65 -9.05 11.39
C ALA A 201 -7.89 -9.17 10.48
N ASP A 202 -8.76 -8.14 10.49
CA ASP A 202 -10.06 -8.20 9.84
C ASP A 202 -10.20 -7.26 8.63
N THR A 203 -9.35 -6.23 8.53
CA THR A 203 -9.49 -5.18 7.50
C THR A 203 -8.15 -4.66 7.04
N ILE A 204 -8.09 -4.25 5.78
CA ILE A 204 -6.99 -3.48 5.20
C ILE A 204 -7.61 -2.27 4.54
N ALA A 205 -7.28 -1.06 5.02
CA ALA A 205 -7.76 0.20 4.46
C ALA A 205 -6.62 0.93 3.78
N PHE A 206 -6.85 1.42 2.57
CA PHE A 206 -5.89 2.16 1.74
C PHE A 206 -6.20 3.65 1.81
N SER A 207 -5.17 4.48 1.95
CA SER A 207 -5.33 5.93 2.05
C SER A 207 -4.19 6.67 1.34
N VAL A 208 -4.50 7.90 0.89
CA VAL A 208 -3.51 8.90 0.47
C VAL A 208 -3.73 10.13 1.34
N ASP A 209 -2.64 10.67 1.93
CA ASP A 209 -2.65 11.84 2.82
C ASP A 209 -3.69 11.72 3.95
N ASN A 210 -3.78 10.53 4.55
CA ASN A 210 -4.76 10.17 5.58
C ASN A 210 -6.23 10.20 5.12
N GLN A 211 -6.50 10.31 3.82
CA GLN A 211 -7.85 10.19 3.27
C GLN A 211 -8.07 8.77 2.76
N PRO A 212 -8.88 7.94 3.45
CA PRO A 212 -9.19 6.59 2.99
C PRO A 212 -9.97 6.64 1.67
N TYR A 213 -9.62 5.77 0.73
CA TYR A 213 -10.34 5.67 -0.54
C TYR A 213 -10.82 4.26 -0.87
N TYR A 214 -10.24 3.23 -0.22
CA TYR A 214 -10.62 1.84 -0.43
C TYR A 214 -10.38 0.99 0.82
N SER A 215 -11.12 -0.10 0.95
CA SER A 215 -10.85 -1.10 1.98
C SER A 215 -11.34 -2.48 1.57
N VAL A 216 -10.67 -3.50 2.07
CA VAL A 216 -11.09 -4.90 2.00
C VAL A 216 -11.28 -5.46 3.41
N SER A 217 -12.20 -6.41 3.56
CA SER A 217 -12.43 -7.07 4.85
C SER A 217 -12.47 -8.59 4.73
N LYS A 218 -11.99 -9.25 5.77
CA LYS A 218 -12.01 -10.71 5.89
C LYS A 218 -13.44 -11.27 5.82
N SER A 219 -14.39 -10.55 6.41
CA SER A 219 -15.82 -10.93 6.37
C SER A 219 -16.41 -10.91 4.96
N ALA A 220 -15.94 -9.98 4.10
CA ALA A 220 -16.40 -9.89 2.71
C ALA A 220 -15.69 -10.87 1.76
N LEU A 221 -14.41 -11.16 1.99
CA LEU A 221 -13.61 -11.99 1.09
C LEU A 221 -13.64 -13.48 1.46
N GLY A 222 -13.88 -13.80 2.74
CA GLY A 222 -13.77 -15.13 3.32
C GLY A 222 -12.51 -15.31 4.16
N SER A 223 -12.50 -16.30 5.05
CA SER A 223 -11.45 -16.51 6.05
C SER A 223 -10.45 -17.61 5.68
N GLN A 224 -10.65 -18.31 4.55
CA GLN A 224 -9.73 -19.37 4.13
C GLN A 224 -8.39 -18.76 3.64
N PRO A 225 -7.24 -19.45 3.80
CA PRO A 225 -5.94 -18.93 3.36
C PRO A 225 -5.91 -18.48 1.89
N ALA A 226 -6.68 -19.12 1.02
CA ALA A 226 -6.82 -18.75 -0.39
C ALA A 226 -7.54 -17.41 -0.60
N GLN A 227 -8.33 -16.96 0.38
CA GLN A 227 -9.15 -15.75 0.33
C GLN A 227 -8.54 -14.61 1.17
N TRP A 228 -7.93 -14.96 2.33
CA TRP A 228 -7.35 -14.01 3.27
C TRP A 228 -5.99 -14.50 3.79
N PRO A 229 -4.92 -14.36 3.03
CA PRO A 229 -3.57 -14.77 3.44
C PRO A 229 -2.86 -13.72 4.32
N PHE A 230 -3.57 -12.70 4.79
CA PHE A 230 -3.02 -11.51 5.43
C PHE A 230 -2.84 -11.65 6.95
N ASP A 231 -2.91 -12.87 7.50
CA ASP A 231 -2.68 -13.16 8.93
C ASP A 231 -1.23 -13.67 9.18
N GLN A 232 -0.27 -13.21 8.40
CA GLN A 232 1.14 -13.62 8.45
C GLN A 232 2.07 -12.43 8.22
N PRO A 233 3.38 -12.55 8.46
CA PRO A 233 4.33 -11.48 8.18
C PRO A 233 4.46 -11.17 6.69
N PHE A 234 4.49 -9.89 6.36
CA PHE A 234 4.76 -9.34 5.03
C PHE A 234 6.02 -8.48 5.05
N PHE A 235 6.75 -8.44 3.94
CA PHE A 235 7.86 -7.54 3.70
C PHE A 235 7.50 -6.48 2.67
N LEU A 236 8.11 -5.31 2.77
CA LEU A 236 7.89 -4.18 1.88
C LEU A 236 8.80 -4.26 0.65
N ILE A 237 8.30 -3.78 -0.49
CA ILE A 237 9.00 -3.67 -1.76
C ILE A 237 8.75 -2.29 -2.34
N LEU A 238 9.82 -1.66 -2.88
CA LEU A 238 9.78 -0.38 -3.59
C LEU A 238 10.48 -0.54 -4.93
N ASN A 239 9.83 -0.17 -6.03
CA ASN A 239 10.45 -0.24 -7.36
C ASN A 239 9.86 0.76 -8.35
N VAL A 240 10.58 0.96 -9.45
CA VAL A 240 10.06 1.56 -10.68
C VAL A 240 10.25 0.55 -11.81
N ALA A 241 9.18 -0.07 -12.27
CA ALA A 241 9.18 -0.91 -13.45
C ALA A 241 9.07 -0.05 -14.73
N VAL A 242 9.50 -0.62 -15.86
CA VAL A 242 9.40 -0.01 -17.19
C VAL A 242 8.59 -0.91 -18.09
N GLY A 243 7.53 -0.35 -18.69
CA GLY A 243 6.68 -1.11 -19.62
C GLY A 243 5.88 -2.22 -18.90
N GLY A 244 6.03 -3.45 -19.40
CA GLY A 244 5.27 -4.59 -18.89
C GLY A 244 3.83 -4.64 -19.40
N ASN A 245 3.10 -5.66 -18.94
CA ASN A 245 1.72 -5.90 -19.39
C ASN A 245 0.78 -4.74 -19.06
N TRP A 246 1.00 -4.07 -17.94
CA TRP A 246 0.17 -2.95 -17.49
C TRP A 246 0.84 -1.60 -17.74
N GLY A 247 2.01 -1.33 -17.17
CA GLY A 247 2.72 -0.06 -17.38
C GLY A 247 3.00 0.27 -18.84
N GLY A 248 3.16 -0.78 -19.69
CA GLY A 248 3.37 -0.71 -21.12
C GLY A 248 2.12 -0.82 -21.99
N ALA A 249 0.90 -0.91 -21.42
CA ALA A 249 -0.33 -1.16 -22.17
C ALA A 249 -0.67 -0.10 -23.24
N LYS A 250 -0.14 1.11 -23.11
CA LYS A 250 -0.22 2.20 -24.10
C LYS A 250 1.13 2.51 -24.75
N GLY A 251 2.06 1.56 -24.71
CA GLY A 251 3.45 1.72 -25.17
C GLY A 251 4.33 2.45 -24.16
N VAL A 252 5.62 2.52 -24.47
CA VAL A 252 6.63 3.22 -23.69
C VAL A 252 7.11 4.43 -24.50
N ASP A 253 7.10 5.61 -23.87
CA ASP A 253 7.71 6.79 -24.47
C ASP A 253 9.22 6.75 -24.25
N GLU A 254 9.96 6.51 -25.30
CA GLU A 254 11.41 6.33 -25.25
C GLU A 254 12.19 7.64 -25.00
N THR A 255 11.53 8.79 -25.06
CA THR A 255 12.16 10.12 -24.99
C THR A 255 12.19 10.70 -23.59
N ILE A 256 11.46 10.11 -22.62
CA ILE A 256 11.27 10.71 -21.29
C ILE A 256 12.35 10.33 -20.26
N TRP A 257 13.16 9.32 -20.53
CA TRP A 257 14.10 8.76 -19.56
C TRP A 257 15.34 9.63 -19.33
N PRO A 258 15.89 9.65 -18.08
CA PRO A 258 15.51 8.85 -16.92
C PRO A 258 14.23 9.30 -16.24
N ARG A 259 13.59 8.38 -15.44
CA ARG A 259 12.43 8.67 -14.60
C ARG A 259 12.62 8.06 -13.22
N ARG A 260 12.20 8.78 -12.18
CA ARG A 260 12.47 8.36 -10.81
C ARG A 260 11.28 8.53 -9.88
N MET A 261 11.16 7.64 -8.92
CA MET A 261 10.38 7.78 -7.70
C MET A 261 11.31 8.36 -6.63
N GLU A 262 10.84 9.38 -5.93
CA GLU A 262 11.54 9.98 -4.79
C GLU A 262 10.76 9.62 -3.53
N VAL A 263 11.41 9.02 -2.53
CA VAL A 263 10.81 8.59 -1.27
C VAL A 263 11.45 9.36 -0.12
N ASP A 264 10.65 10.17 0.58
CA ASP A 264 11.07 10.99 1.71
C ASP A 264 11.25 10.14 2.98
N TYR A 265 10.30 9.27 3.27
CA TYR A 265 10.41 8.31 4.36
C TYR A 265 9.58 7.06 4.15
N VAL A 266 9.93 6.02 4.89
CA VAL A 266 9.12 4.83 5.12
C VAL A 266 8.96 4.64 6.61
N ARG A 267 7.71 4.49 7.10
CA ARG A 267 7.40 4.33 8.53
C ARG A 267 6.41 3.20 8.76
N VAL A 268 6.64 2.41 9.80
CA VAL A 268 5.73 1.35 10.23
C VAL A 268 5.37 1.55 11.69
N TYR A 269 4.07 1.52 11.97
CA TYR A 269 3.50 1.72 13.29
C TYR A 269 2.68 0.49 13.71
N GLN A 270 2.85 0.04 14.96
CA GLN A 270 2.09 -1.06 15.56
C GLN A 270 1.56 -0.71 16.96
#